data_27fbbf0122872f7a2a011e39fe72b599
#
_entry.id   27fbbf0122872f7a2a011e39fe72b599
#
_cell.length_a   1.000
_cell.length_b   1.000
_cell.length_c   1.000
_cell.angle_alpha   90.00
_cell.angle_beta   90.00
_cell.angle_gamma   90.00
#
_symmetry.space_group_name_H-M   'P 1'
#
loop_
_entity.id
_entity.type
_entity.pdbx_description
1 polymer ?
#
loop_
_entity_poly.entity_id
_entity_poly.type
_entity_poly.pdbx_seq_one_letter_code
_entity_poly.pdbx_strand_id
1 'polypeptide(L)'
;MSLEVNNLTKIYKLKKRLVKTAVDNISFSIPTGEIVGFIGPNGAGKSTTIKMMTGILTPDSGSVSIDGLNFKKNRKQIMMKTGVVFGQKSVLCWDIPVLDTLKLFKDMYRVPETTYKRNMEMFSDILGIDEFIKQPPRLLSLGQRMKADLAASLIYDPDILFLDEPTIGIDVLSKERIRNFIKRINEERHTTIILTTHDVLDIETLCEKIIIIDKGILIYDGTLPDLKNRYQTTDLEEIIKKIYIAGERKYA
;
A
#
# COMPACT_ATOMS: atom_id res chain seq x y z
N MET A 1 -5.76 -1.69 12.89
CA MET A 1 -4.39 -1.61 13.48
C MET A 1 -3.80 -0.24 13.23
N SER A 2 -3.25 0.40 14.27
CA SER A 2 -2.47 1.65 14.14
C SER A 2 -1.04 1.35 13.73
N LEU A 3 -0.42 2.26 12.97
CA LEU A 3 0.98 2.15 12.58
C LEU A 3 1.73 3.39 13.04
N GLU A 4 2.88 3.18 13.67
CA GLU A 4 3.77 4.25 14.13
C GLU A 4 5.16 4.09 13.50
N VAL A 5 5.66 5.16 12.96
CA VAL A 5 7.00 5.29 12.39
C VAL A 5 7.76 6.34 13.17
N ASN A 6 8.90 5.95 13.75
CA ASN A 6 9.69 6.82 14.62
C ASN A 6 11.14 6.91 14.13
N ASN A 7 11.56 8.12 13.73
CA ASN A 7 12.92 8.48 13.31
C ASN A 7 13.54 7.50 12.28
N LEU A 8 12.69 7.05 11.32
CA LEU A 8 13.03 5.98 10.39
C LEU A 8 14.06 6.44 9.37
N THR A 9 15.16 5.71 9.26
CA THR A 9 16.25 6.03 8.33
C THR A 9 16.70 4.78 7.56
N LYS A 10 16.97 4.97 6.26
CA LYS A 10 17.55 3.94 5.41
C LYS A 10 18.65 4.49 4.50
N ILE A 11 19.82 3.87 4.58
CA ILE A 11 21.02 4.26 3.85
C ILE A 11 21.50 3.07 2.99
N TYR A 12 21.68 3.29 1.70
CA TYR A 12 22.26 2.30 0.80
C TYR A 12 23.72 2.62 0.51
N LYS A 13 24.59 1.63 0.73
CA LYS A 13 25.99 1.69 0.33
C LYS A 13 26.10 1.29 -1.15
N LEU A 14 26.48 2.19 -2.00
CA LEU A 14 26.69 1.98 -3.42
C LEU A 14 28.16 1.59 -3.71
N LYS A 15 28.44 1.14 -4.94
CA LYS A 15 29.81 0.88 -5.37
C LYS A 15 30.67 2.16 -5.27
N LYS A 16 31.98 2.03 -5.06
CA LYS A 16 32.96 3.14 -4.90
C LYS A 16 32.78 4.00 -3.64
N ARG A 17 32.30 3.44 -2.51
CA ARG A 17 32.09 4.14 -1.24
C ARG A 17 31.04 5.27 -1.28
N LEU A 18 30.26 5.36 -2.35
CA LEU A 18 29.13 6.28 -2.40
C LEU A 18 28.02 5.80 -1.48
N VAL A 19 27.36 6.74 -0.80
CA VAL A 19 26.26 6.48 0.11
C VAL A 19 25.03 7.21 -0.40
N LYS A 20 23.89 6.54 -0.44
CA LYS A 20 22.59 7.15 -0.78
C LYS A 20 21.65 6.98 0.39
N THR A 21 21.28 8.08 1.03
CA THR A 21 20.17 8.11 2.00
C THR A 21 18.85 8.06 1.23
N ALA A 22 18.12 6.98 1.38
CA ALA A 22 16.85 6.76 0.69
C ALA A 22 15.65 7.22 1.54
N VAL A 23 15.81 7.19 2.87
CA VAL A 23 14.85 7.70 3.85
C VAL A 23 15.67 8.31 4.98
N ASP A 24 15.32 9.53 5.39
CA ASP A 24 16.09 10.32 6.33
C ASP A 24 15.20 10.81 7.48
N ASN A 25 15.30 10.13 8.62
CA ASN A 25 14.71 10.54 9.89
C ASN A 25 13.22 10.92 9.84
N ILE A 26 12.39 10.13 9.16
CA ILE A 26 10.95 10.40 9.07
C ILE A 26 10.19 9.81 10.26
N SER A 27 9.19 10.57 10.73
CA SER A 27 8.28 10.14 11.80
C SER A 27 6.86 10.54 11.46
N PHE A 28 5.93 9.61 11.58
CA PHE A 28 4.50 9.82 11.37
C PHE A 28 3.68 8.69 11.99
N SER A 29 2.38 8.90 12.11
CA SER A 29 1.45 7.88 12.60
C SER A 29 0.24 7.73 11.67
N ILE A 30 -0.27 6.51 11.58
CA ILE A 30 -1.48 6.18 10.83
C ILE A 30 -2.47 5.54 11.81
N PRO A 31 -3.60 6.20 12.09
CA PRO A 31 -4.65 5.66 12.93
C PRO A 31 -5.29 4.40 12.35
N THR A 32 -5.94 3.62 13.20
CA THR A 32 -6.70 2.43 12.79
C THR A 32 -7.88 2.82 11.89
N GLY A 33 -8.08 2.10 10.80
CA GLY A 33 -9.24 2.24 9.92
C GLY A 33 -9.16 3.41 8.93
N GLU A 34 -8.05 4.14 8.88
CA GLU A 34 -7.86 5.20 7.88
C GLU A 34 -7.31 4.66 6.54
N ILE A 35 -7.71 5.31 5.44
CA ILE A 35 -7.04 5.16 4.15
C ILE A 35 -6.08 6.34 3.96
N VAL A 36 -4.78 6.05 3.93
CA VAL A 36 -3.74 7.06 3.85
C VAL A 36 -3.02 7.00 2.51
N GLY A 37 -3.01 8.12 1.79
CA GLY A 37 -2.22 8.31 0.59
C GLY A 37 -0.75 8.60 0.94
N PHE A 38 0.16 7.73 0.54
CA PHE A 38 1.60 7.90 0.73
C PHE A 38 2.25 8.29 -0.61
N ILE A 39 2.45 9.58 -0.84
CA ILE A 39 2.79 10.13 -2.14
C ILE A 39 4.17 10.80 -2.16
N GLY A 40 4.70 10.97 -3.36
CA GLY A 40 6.01 11.58 -3.59
C GLY A 40 6.51 11.27 -5.01
N PRO A 41 7.50 12.00 -5.54
CA PRO A 41 8.05 11.75 -6.87
C PRO A 41 8.78 10.39 -6.93
N ASN A 42 9.15 9.97 -8.15
CA ASN A 42 9.96 8.78 -8.32
C ASN A 42 11.32 8.96 -7.64
N GLY A 43 11.72 7.95 -6.85
CA GLY A 43 12.95 8.03 -6.06
C GLY A 43 12.83 8.77 -4.73
N ALA A 44 11.66 9.28 -4.35
CA ALA A 44 11.42 9.98 -3.07
C ALA A 44 11.62 9.11 -1.83
N GLY A 45 11.67 7.77 -1.96
CA GLY A 45 11.80 6.84 -0.85
C GLY A 45 10.52 6.04 -0.52
N LYS A 46 9.41 6.24 -1.25
CA LYS A 46 8.10 5.57 -1.01
C LYS A 46 8.22 4.06 -0.82
N SER A 47 8.65 3.35 -1.85
CA SER A 47 8.75 1.88 -1.80
C SER A 47 9.78 1.38 -0.78
N THR A 48 10.82 2.18 -0.49
CA THR A 48 11.77 1.86 0.60
C THR A 48 11.08 1.94 1.95
N THR A 49 10.30 3.00 2.18
CA THR A 49 9.53 3.18 3.42
C THR A 49 8.48 2.08 3.59
N ILE A 50 7.71 1.76 2.53
CA ILE A 50 6.74 0.65 2.57
C ILE A 50 7.44 -0.68 2.92
N LYS A 51 8.57 -0.98 2.30
CA LYS A 51 9.33 -2.21 2.63
C LYS A 51 9.81 -2.25 4.07
N MET A 52 10.10 -1.10 4.68
CA MET A 52 10.43 -1.04 6.12
C MET A 52 9.19 -1.19 6.98
N MET A 53 8.07 -0.54 6.62
CA MET A 53 6.79 -0.65 7.34
C MET A 53 6.19 -2.06 7.28
N THR A 54 6.48 -2.82 6.22
CA THR A 54 6.05 -4.22 6.06
C THR A 54 7.07 -5.24 6.62
N GLY A 55 8.19 -4.77 7.19
CA GLY A 55 9.25 -5.63 7.71
C GLY A 55 10.03 -6.45 6.68
N ILE A 56 9.86 -6.14 5.38
CA ILE A 56 10.67 -6.73 4.29
C ILE A 56 12.09 -6.18 4.32
N LEU A 57 12.24 -4.91 4.69
CA LEU A 57 13.51 -4.23 4.79
C LEU A 57 13.75 -3.77 6.23
N THR A 58 14.95 -4.03 6.76
CA THR A 58 15.35 -3.54 8.08
C THR A 58 15.86 -2.10 7.96
N PRO A 59 15.36 -1.15 8.77
CA PRO A 59 15.90 0.21 8.83
C PRO A 59 17.33 0.20 9.42
N ASP A 60 18.11 1.22 9.07
CA ASP A 60 19.44 1.42 9.68
C ASP A 60 19.32 2.12 11.05
N SER A 61 18.31 3.01 11.21
CA SER A 61 17.93 3.57 12.51
C SER A 61 16.43 3.83 12.57
N GLY A 62 15.93 4.10 13.79
CA GLY A 62 14.51 4.28 14.04
C GLY A 62 13.75 2.96 14.19
N SER A 63 12.43 3.06 14.22
CA SER A 63 11.56 1.90 14.41
C SER A 63 10.22 2.04 13.73
N VAL A 64 9.61 0.89 13.44
CA VAL A 64 8.21 0.75 13.02
C VAL A 64 7.51 -0.14 14.02
N SER A 65 6.37 0.29 14.50
CA SER A 65 5.46 -0.51 15.34
C SER A 65 4.06 -0.54 14.75
N ILE A 66 3.39 -1.67 14.91
CA ILE A 66 2.00 -1.89 14.53
C ILE A 66 1.27 -2.36 15.78
N ASP A 67 0.30 -1.57 16.27
CA ASP A 67 -0.36 -1.76 17.58
C ASP A 67 0.65 -1.97 18.73
N GLY A 68 1.72 -1.18 18.75
CA GLY A 68 2.80 -1.30 19.75
C GLY A 68 3.72 -2.51 19.57
N LEU A 69 3.44 -3.39 18.61
CA LEU A 69 4.29 -4.53 18.29
C LEU A 69 5.39 -4.14 17.30
N ASN A 70 6.62 -4.58 17.54
CA ASN A 70 7.73 -4.35 16.62
C ASN A 70 8.17 -5.62 15.89
N PHE A 71 8.71 -5.47 14.66
CA PHE A 71 9.13 -6.59 13.82
C PHE A 71 10.28 -7.42 14.41
N LYS A 72 11.10 -6.88 15.29
CA LYS A 72 12.22 -7.62 15.90
C LYS A 72 11.72 -8.77 16.77
N LYS A 73 10.64 -8.54 17.52
CA LYS A 73 10.11 -9.51 18.49
C LYS A 73 8.83 -10.21 18.00
N ASN A 74 8.01 -9.53 17.21
CA ASN A 74 6.63 -9.95 16.92
C ASN A 74 6.39 -10.16 15.42
N ARG A 75 7.46 -10.41 14.61
CA ARG A 75 7.36 -10.50 13.15
C ARG A 75 6.22 -11.38 12.66
N LYS A 76 6.12 -12.62 13.18
CA LYS A 76 5.07 -13.57 12.75
C LYS A 76 3.67 -13.03 13.04
N GLN A 77 3.45 -12.47 14.22
CA GLN A 77 2.16 -11.94 14.63
C GLN A 77 1.74 -10.75 13.75
N ILE A 78 2.66 -9.84 13.45
CA ILE A 78 2.42 -8.70 12.56
C ILE A 78 2.10 -9.18 11.15
N MET A 79 2.91 -10.11 10.59
CA MET A 79 2.72 -10.59 9.22
C MET A 79 1.39 -11.34 9.02
N MET A 80 0.88 -12.04 10.04
CA MET A 80 -0.43 -12.72 9.98
C MET A 80 -1.60 -11.74 9.84
N LYS A 81 -1.39 -10.46 10.18
CA LYS A 81 -2.39 -9.40 10.19
C LYS A 81 -2.12 -8.31 9.15
N THR A 82 -1.10 -8.49 8.32
CA THR A 82 -0.66 -7.50 7.34
C THR A 82 -0.81 -8.05 5.92
N GLY A 83 -1.62 -7.38 5.09
CA GLY A 83 -1.70 -7.61 3.66
C GLY A 83 -0.75 -6.69 2.90
N VAL A 84 -0.15 -7.18 1.81
CA VAL A 84 0.74 -6.38 0.96
C VAL A 84 0.51 -6.72 -0.50
N VAL A 85 0.27 -5.70 -1.31
CA VAL A 85 0.20 -5.80 -2.77
C VAL A 85 1.22 -4.86 -3.39
N PHE A 86 2.14 -5.40 -4.19
CA PHE A 86 3.11 -4.62 -4.96
C PHE A 86 2.71 -4.63 -6.43
N GLY A 87 2.44 -3.46 -7.03
CA GLY A 87 1.95 -3.37 -8.40
C GLY A 87 2.82 -4.05 -9.47
N GLN A 88 4.11 -4.19 -9.20
CA GLN A 88 5.07 -4.83 -10.12
C GLN A 88 5.40 -6.29 -9.79
N LYS A 89 4.94 -6.80 -8.65
CA LYS A 89 5.24 -8.17 -8.18
C LYS A 89 3.99 -8.83 -7.65
N SER A 90 3.57 -9.87 -8.35
CA SER A 90 2.44 -10.69 -7.92
C SER A 90 2.82 -11.61 -6.75
N VAL A 91 1.88 -11.78 -5.81
CA VAL A 91 1.98 -12.78 -4.73
C VAL A 91 1.45 -14.16 -5.16
N LEU A 92 0.85 -14.23 -6.35
CA LEU A 92 0.25 -15.44 -6.89
C LEU A 92 1.30 -16.42 -7.40
N CYS A 93 1.00 -17.71 -7.28
CA CYS A 93 1.81 -18.77 -7.89
C CYS A 93 1.61 -18.77 -9.40
N TRP A 94 2.68 -18.53 -10.18
CA TRP A 94 2.63 -18.16 -11.59
C TRP A 94 1.99 -19.20 -12.52
N ASP A 95 2.14 -20.49 -12.21
CA ASP A 95 1.74 -21.60 -13.09
C ASP A 95 0.51 -22.39 -12.62
N ILE A 96 -0.04 -22.09 -11.45
CA ILE A 96 -1.24 -22.74 -10.95
C ILE A 96 -2.44 -21.78 -10.96
N PRO A 97 -3.68 -22.30 -11.04
CA PRO A 97 -4.89 -21.48 -11.01
C PRO A 97 -4.93 -20.52 -9.81
N VAL A 98 -5.49 -19.33 -10.00
CA VAL A 98 -5.69 -18.35 -8.92
C VAL A 98 -6.42 -18.99 -7.74
N LEU A 99 -7.48 -19.80 -8.00
CA LEU A 99 -8.23 -20.51 -6.97
C LEU A 99 -7.34 -21.35 -6.05
N ASP A 100 -6.35 -22.04 -6.63
CA ASP A 100 -5.47 -22.91 -5.85
C ASP A 100 -4.46 -22.10 -5.03
N THR A 101 -4.02 -20.94 -5.54
CA THR A 101 -3.24 -19.97 -4.73
C THR A 101 -4.08 -19.44 -3.56
N LEU A 102 -5.37 -19.11 -3.77
CA LEU A 102 -6.26 -18.64 -2.69
C LEU A 102 -6.48 -19.73 -1.62
N LYS A 103 -6.66 -20.99 -2.03
CA LYS A 103 -6.74 -22.14 -1.10
C LYS A 103 -5.44 -22.31 -0.32
N LEU A 104 -4.28 -22.21 -0.99
CA LEU A 104 -2.98 -22.27 -0.33
C LEU A 104 -2.86 -21.19 0.75
N PHE A 105 -3.26 -19.95 0.46
CA PHE A 105 -3.22 -18.87 1.45
C PHE A 105 -4.22 -19.10 2.58
N LYS A 106 -5.43 -19.61 2.29
CA LYS A 106 -6.38 -20.03 3.31
C LYS A 106 -5.72 -20.97 4.31
N ASP A 107 -5.03 -22.00 3.82
CA ASP A 107 -4.39 -23.03 4.67
C ASP A 107 -3.18 -22.46 5.41
N MET A 108 -2.32 -21.69 4.74
CA MET A 108 -1.14 -21.05 5.35
C MET A 108 -1.50 -20.09 6.50
N TYR A 109 -2.55 -19.30 6.32
CA TYR A 109 -3.03 -18.33 7.30
C TYR A 109 -4.10 -18.92 8.24
N ARG A 110 -4.47 -20.21 8.08
CA ARG A 110 -5.47 -20.92 8.88
C ARG A 110 -6.81 -20.19 8.90
N VAL A 111 -7.25 -19.75 7.73
CA VAL A 111 -8.50 -18.99 7.58
C VAL A 111 -9.69 -19.93 7.81
N PRO A 112 -10.63 -19.59 8.74
CA PRO A 112 -11.85 -20.37 8.93
C PRO A 112 -12.67 -20.48 7.66
N GLU A 113 -13.35 -21.60 7.46
CA GLU A 113 -14.17 -21.86 6.26
C GLU A 113 -15.25 -20.79 6.04
N THR A 114 -15.86 -20.30 7.12
CA THR A 114 -16.87 -19.24 7.07
C THR A 114 -16.28 -17.94 6.55
N THR A 115 -15.10 -17.54 7.04
CA THR A 115 -14.37 -16.35 6.58
C THR A 115 -13.95 -16.50 5.11
N TYR A 116 -13.43 -17.67 4.74
CA TYR A 116 -13.04 -17.95 3.36
C TYR A 116 -14.21 -17.81 2.40
N LYS A 117 -15.37 -18.43 2.70
CA LYS A 117 -16.57 -18.32 1.85
C LYS A 117 -17.07 -16.90 1.72
N ARG A 118 -17.22 -16.17 2.83
CA ARG A 118 -17.60 -14.75 2.82
C ARG A 118 -16.67 -13.92 1.95
N ASN A 119 -15.36 -14.13 2.06
CA ASN A 119 -14.36 -13.37 1.29
C ASN A 119 -14.45 -13.73 -0.19
N MET A 120 -14.61 -15.01 -0.54
CA MET A 120 -14.80 -15.44 -1.93
C MET A 120 -16.04 -14.84 -2.57
N GLU A 121 -17.18 -14.81 -1.86
CA GLU A 121 -18.42 -14.17 -2.31
C GLU A 121 -18.20 -12.68 -2.60
N MET A 122 -17.54 -11.95 -1.68
CA MET A 122 -17.21 -10.52 -1.88
C MET A 122 -16.28 -10.32 -3.09
N PHE A 123 -15.26 -11.17 -3.27
CA PHE A 123 -14.34 -11.06 -4.41
C PHE A 123 -15.03 -11.37 -5.74
N SER A 124 -15.97 -12.31 -5.76
CA SER A 124 -16.81 -12.59 -6.92
C SER A 124 -17.69 -11.38 -7.27
N ASP A 125 -18.40 -10.84 -6.30
CA ASP A 125 -19.35 -9.74 -6.46
C ASP A 125 -18.67 -8.45 -6.98
N ILE A 126 -17.56 -8.03 -6.34
CA ILE A 126 -16.97 -6.72 -6.65
C ILE A 126 -15.86 -6.81 -7.69
N LEU A 127 -14.95 -7.78 -7.53
CA LEU A 127 -13.79 -7.90 -8.41
C LEU A 127 -14.08 -8.72 -9.66
N GLY A 128 -15.18 -9.53 -9.67
CA GLY A 128 -15.53 -10.40 -10.77
C GLY A 128 -14.50 -11.50 -11.00
N ILE A 129 -13.93 -12.07 -9.93
CA ILE A 129 -12.84 -13.05 -10.04
C ILE A 129 -13.28 -14.35 -10.70
N ASP A 130 -14.59 -14.68 -10.72
CA ASP A 130 -15.13 -15.91 -11.30
C ASP A 130 -14.79 -16.07 -12.78
N GLU A 131 -14.65 -14.96 -13.50
CA GLU A 131 -14.31 -14.97 -14.93
C GLU A 131 -12.93 -15.59 -15.20
N PHE A 132 -12.00 -15.54 -14.23
CA PHE A 132 -10.61 -15.92 -14.45
C PHE A 132 -9.99 -16.77 -13.32
N ILE A 133 -10.71 -17.04 -12.24
CA ILE A 133 -10.18 -17.71 -11.05
C ILE A 133 -9.58 -19.11 -11.31
N LYS A 134 -10.05 -19.78 -12.37
CA LYS A 134 -9.54 -21.09 -12.81
C LYS A 134 -8.32 -21.00 -13.72
N GLN A 135 -7.89 -19.80 -14.08
CA GLN A 135 -6.73 -19.57 -14.93
C GLN A 135 -5.46 -19.30 -14.09
N PRO A 136 -4.27 -19.69 -14.56
CA PRO A 136 -3.02 -19.33 -13.92
C PRO A 136 -2.67 -17.86 -14.21
N PRO A 137 -1.99 -17.15 -13.28
CA PRO A 137 -1.67 -15.72 -13.40
C PRO A 137 -0.95 -15.32 -14.69
N ARG A 138 -0.16 -16.20 -15.30
CA ARG A 138 0.53 -15.96 -16.57
C ARG A 138 -0.39 -15.70 -17.76
N LEU A 139 -1.67 -16.13 -17.69
CA LEU A 139 -2.68 -15.94 -18.73
C LEU A 139 -3.58 -14.73 -18.46
N LEU A 140 -3.46 -14.08 -17.31
CA LEU A 140 -4.31 -12.97 -16.91
C LEU A 140 -3.82 -11.64 -17.49
N SER A 141 -4.77 -10.76 -17.81
CA SER A 141 -4.46 -9.34 -18.03
C SER A 141 -3.88 -8.71 -16.76
N LEU A 142 -3.24 -7.54 -16.88
CA LEU A 142 -2.70 -6.83 -15.73
C LEU A 142 -3.80 -6.49 -14.70
N GLY A 143 -4.97 -6.05 -15.16
CA GLY A 143 -6.12 -5.76 -14.29
C GLY A 143 -6.67 -7.00 -13.59
N GLN A 144 -6.82 -8.12 -14.30
CA GLN A 144 -7.23 -9.39 -13.70
C GLN A 144 -6.22 -9.88 -12.67
N ARG A 145 -4.92 -9.78 -12.98
CA ARG A 145 -3.85 -10.16 -12.05
C ARG A 145 -3.88 -9.31 -10.79
N MET A 146 -4.06 -7.99 -10.91
CA MET A 146 -4.17 -7.10 -9.75
C MET A 146 -5.38 -7.43 -8.88
N LYS A 147 -6.55 -7.74 -9.48
CA LYS A 147 -7.74 -8.19 -8.73
C LYS A 147 -7.46 -9.50 -7.99
N ALA A 148 -6.74 -10.42 -8.60
CA ALA A 148 -6.36 -11.69 -7.97
C ALA A 148 -5.31 -11.48 -6.85
N ASP A 149 -4.35 -10.55 -7.01
CA ASP A 149 -3.38 -10.18 -5.97
C ASP A 149 -4.08 -9.54 -4.76
N LEU A 150 -5.06 -8.67 -4.99
CA LEU A 150 -5.90 -8.10 -3.94
C LEU A 150 -6.67 -9.20 -3.19
N ALA A 151 -7.33 -10.09 -3.93
CA ALA A 151 -8.06 -11.22 -3.33
C ALA A 151 -7.13 -12.10 -2.46
N ALA A 152 -5.93 -12.43 -2.96
CA ALA A 152 -4.95 -13.24 -2.23
C ALA A 152 -4.46 -12.54 -0.95
N SER A 153 -4.23 -11.21 -1.01
CA SER A 153 -3.77 -10.42 0.13
C SER A 153 -4.86 -10.14 1.17
N LEU A 154 -6.13 -10.37 0.83
CA LEU A 154 -7.28 -10.11 1.69
C LEU A 154 -8.03 -11.37 2.13
N ILE A 155 -7.65 -12.55 1.62
CA ILE A 155 -8.34 -13.81 1.93
C ILE A 155 -8.32 -14.16 3.42
N TYR A 156 -7.31 -13.68 4.16
CA TYR A 156 -7.10 -13.93 5.59
C TYR A 156 -7.49 -12.78 6.50
N ASP A 157 -8.29 -11.81 5.99
CA ASP A 157 -8.77 -10.63 6.75
C ASP A 157 -7.66 -9.86 7.48
N PRO A 158 -6.68 -9.27 6.77
CA PRO A 158 -5.65 -8.49 7.41
C PRO A 158 -6.23 -7.21 8.05
N ASP A 159 -5.69 -6.81 9.19
CA ASP A 159 -6.07 -5.56 9.88
C ASP A 159 -5.43 -4.31 9.21
N ILE A 160 -4.33 -4.51 8.49
CA ILE A 160 -3.61 -3.46 7.75
C ILE A 160 -3.22 -3.95 6.35
N LEU A 161 -3.44 -3.10 5.35
CA LEU A 161 -3.17 -3.41 3.94
C LEU A 161 -2.26 -2.34 3.32
N PHE A 162 -1.15 -2.77 2.74
CA PHE A 162 -0.24 -1.92 1.97
C PHE A 162 -0.46 -2.16 0.48
N LEU A 163 -0.73 -1.10 -0.26
CA LEU A 163 -0.97 -1.10 -1.70
C LEU A 163 0.06 -0.20 -2.38
N ASP A 164 1.04 -0.79 -3.06
CA ASP A 164 2.07 -0.04 -3.79
C ASP A 164 1.69 0.03 -5.28
N GLU A 165 1.09 1.16 -5.69
CA GLU A 165 0.61 1.46 -7.05
C GLU A 165 -0.40 0.42 -7.62
N PRO A 166 -1.52 0.14 -6.94
CA PRO A 166 -2.42 -0.95 -7.32
C PRO A 166 -3.22 -0.68 -8.61
N THR A 167 -3.21 0.53 -9.15
CA THR A 167 -3.98 0.94 -10.33
C THR A 167 -3.10 1.25 -11.56
N ILE A 168 -1.78 1.10 -11.43
CA ILE A 168 -0.85 1.44 -12.51
C ILE A 168 -1.02 0.53 -13.74
N GLY A 169 -1.13 1.15 -14.92
CA GLY A 169 -1.23 0.41 -16.19
C GLY A 169 -2.52 -0.37 -16.39
N ILE A 170 -3.55 -0.11 -15.58
CA ILE A 170 -4.85 -0.78 -15.63
C ILE A 170 -5.86 0.11 -16.34
N ASP A 171 -6.83 -0.49 -17.05
CA ASP A 171 -7.92 0.22 -17.72
C ASP A 171 -8.87 0.92 -16.74
N VAL A 172 -9.61 1.92 -17.21
CA VAL A 172 -10.47 2.79 -16.41
C VAL A 172 -11.52 2.00 -15.60
N LEU A 173 -12.17 1.02 -16.22
CA LEU A 173 -13.22 0.23 -15.56
C LEU A 173 -12.65 -0.67 -14.46
N SER A 174 -11.50 -1.27 -14.70
CA SER A 174 -10.81 -2.06 -13.70
C SER A 174 -10.28 -1.21 -12.55
N LYS A 175 -9.79 0.01 -12.81
CA LYS A 175 -9.41 0.97 -11.75
C LYS A 175 -10.60 1.32 -10.86
N GLU A 176 -11.76 1.62 -11.45
CA GLU A 176 -12.97 1.94 -10.71
C GLU A 176 -13.41 0.78 -9.80
N ARG A 177 -13.44 -0.45 -10.32
CA ARG A 177 -13.74 -1.64 -9.50
C ARG A 177 -12.75 -1.82 -8.35
N ILE A 178 -11.46 -1.57 -8.56
CA ILE A 178 -10.43 -1.65 -7.52
C ILE A 178 -10.66 -0.56 -6.46
N ARG A 179 -10.94 0.68 -6.84
CA ARG A 179 -11.27 1.77 -5.89
C ARG A 179 -12.49 1.43 -5.05
N ASN A 180 -13.58 1.01 -5.68
CA ASN A 180 -14.81 0.61 -4.98
C ASN A 180 -14.55 -0.54 -4.01
N PHE A 181 -13.74 -1.50 -4.40
CA PHE A 181 -13.36 -2.61 -3.54
C PHE A 181 -12.52 -2.17 -2.34
N ILE A 182 -11.51 -1.32 -2.54
CA ILE A 182 -10.67 -0.76 -1.45
C ILE A 182 -11.54 0.00 -0.45
N LYS A 183 -12.45 0.86 -0.94
CA LYS A 183 -13.36 1.62 -0.12
C LYS A 183 -14.27 0.72 0.72
N ARG A 184 -14.88 -0.28 0.09
CA ARG A 184 -15.76 -1.24 0.76
C ARG A 184 -15.05 -2.05 1.84
N ILE A 185 -13.83 -2.52 1.59
CA ILE A 185 -13.01 -3.22 2.60
C ILE A 185 -12.75 -2.33 3.81
N ASN A 186 -12.42 -1.06 3.59
CA ASN A 186 -12.19 -0.12 4.69
C ASN A 186 -13.49 0.14 5.49
N GLU A 187 -14.60 0.42 4.80
CA GLU A 187 -15.91 0.71 5.44
C GLU A 187 -16.46 -0.49 6.24
N GLU A 188 -16.41 -1.70 5.67
CA GLU A 188 -17.00 -2.90 6.29
C GLU A 188 -16.11 -3.54 7.36
N ARG A 189 -14.78 -3.41 7.25
CA ARG A 189 -13.81 -4.12 8.11
C ARG A 189 -12.93 -3.22 8.95
N HIS A 190 -13.01 -1.91 8.75
CA HIS A 190 -12.09 -0.93 9.37
C HIS A 190 -10.61 -1.27 9.15
N THR A 191 -10.30 -1.89 8.00
CA THR A 191 -8.93 -2.19 7.62
C THR A 191 -8.16 -0.88 7.40
N THR A 192 -7.02 -0.72 8.05
CA THR A 192 -6.12 0.42 7.80
C THR A 192 -5.44 0.21 6.45
N ILE A 193 -5.48 1.20 5.57
CA ILE A 193 -4.94 1.06 4.21
C ILE A 193 -3.91 2.13 3.93
N ILE A 194 -2.72 1.72 3.51
CA ILE A 194 -1.66 2.60 3.03
C ILE A 194 -1.52 2.42 1.53
N LEU A 195 -1.82 3.48 0.79
CA LEU A 195 -1.87 3.48 -0.66
C LEU A 195 -0.78 4.36 -1.24
N THR A 196 0.13 3.83 -2.08
CA THR A 196 0.90 4.69 -2.99
C THR A 196 0.24 4.74 -4.34
N THR A 197 0.18 5.91 -4.93
CA THR A 197 -0.33 6.11 -6.29
C THR A 197 0.24 7.40 -6.89
N HIS A 198 0.27 7.45 -8.20
CA HIS A 198 0.50 8.68 -8.97
C HIS A 198 -0.79 9.20 -9.60
N ASP A 199 -1.90 8.49 -9.43
CA ASP A 199 -3.22 8.87 -9.92
C ASP A 199 -3.91 9.77 -8.89
N VAL A 200 -4.10 11.03 -9.23
CA VAL A 200 -4.75 12.02 -8.35
C VAL A 200 -6.17 11.60 -7.99
N LEU A 201 -6.88 10.95 -8.93
CA LEU A 201 -8.23 10.47 -8.69
C LEU A 201 -8.28 9.38 -7.60
N ASP A 202 -7.28 8.50 -7.54
CA ASP A 202 -7.20 7.52 -6.45
C ASP A 202 -7.08 8.22 -5.08
N ILE A 203 -6.24 9.28 -5.01
CA ILE A 203 -6.04 10.03 -3.77
C ILE A 203 -7.33 10.74 -3.36
N GLU A 204 -7.97 11.46 -4.27
CA GLU A 204 -9.19 12.23 -3.98
C GLU A 204 -10.40 11.36 -3.65
N THR A 205 -10.46 10.15 -4.22
CA THR A 205 -11.59 9.23 -4.01
C THR A 205 -11.46 8.39 -2.75
N LEU A 206 -10.23 8.02 -2.38
CA LEU A 206 -9.98 7.05 -1.32
C LEU A 206 -9.39 7.64 -0.06
N CYS A 207 -8.54 8.68 -0.15
CA CYS A 207 -7.71 9.09 0.97
C CYS A 207 -8.28 10.30 1.69
N GLU A 208 -8.46 10.21 3.01
CA GLU A 208 -8.76 11.35 3.88
C GLU A 208 -7.48 12.03 4.36
N LYS A 209 -6.45 11.23 4.61
CA LYS A 209 -5.13 11.65 5.07
C LYS A 209 -4.08 11.43 3.98
N ILE A 210 -3.11 12.36 3.90
CA ILE A 210 -2.00 12.29 2.96
C ILE A 210 -0.67 12.47 3.70
N ILE A 211 0.29 11.64 3.35
CA ILE A 211 1.68 11.77 3.75
C ILE A 211 2.50 12.00 2.48
N ILE A 212 3.21 13.14 2.42
CA ILE A 212 4.05 13.49 1.26
C ILE A 212 5.51 13.37 1.65
N ILE A 213 6.27 12.60 0.87
CA ILE A 213 7.73 12.50 1.01
C ILE A 213 8.43 12.98 -0.27
N ASP A 214 9.57 13.62 -0.10
CA ASP A 214 10.50 13.94 -1.19
C ASP A 214 11.94 13.78 -0.73
N LYS A 215 12.80 13.19 -1.59
CA LYS A 215 14.23 12.95 -1.31
C LYS A 215 14.49 12.29 0.07
N GLY A 216 13.58 11.40 0.48
CA GLY A 216 13.66 10.69 1.75
C GLY A 216 13.17 11.47 2.97
N ILE A 217 12.66 12.67 2.81
CA ILE A 217 12.24 13.56 3.90
C ILE A 217 10.71 13.69 3.90
N LEU A 218 10.11 13.78 5.09
CA LEU A 218 8.69 14.07 5.26
C LEU A 218 8.41 15.54 4.97
N ILE A 219 7.56 15.82 3.99
CA ILE A 219 7.18 17.17 3.57
C ILE A 219 5.83 17.59 4.15
N TYR A 220 4.90 16.66 4.22
CA TYR A 220 3.55 16.88 4.72
C TYR A 220 3.00 15.62 5.38
N ASP A 221 2.29 15.80 6.50
CA ASP A 221 1.48 14.79 7.18
C ASP A 221 0.20 15.47 7.68
N GLY A 222 -0.94 15.17 7.07
CA GLY A 222 -2.21 15.80 7.42
C GLY A 222 -3.35 15.40 6.50
N THR A 223 -4.51 16.06 6.66
CA THR A 223 -5.70 15.76 5.87
C THR A 223 -5.64 16.39 4.48
N LEU A 224 -6.36 15.81 3.52
CA LEU A 224 -6.49 16.38 2.19
C LEU A 224 -7.16 17.78 2.19
N PRO A 225 -8.24 18.02 2.98
CA PRO A 225 -8.80 19.36 3.12
C PRO A 225 -7.79 20.40 3.63
N ASP A 226 -7.01 20.08 4.66
CA ASP A 226 -6.00 21.00 5.21
C ASP A 226 -4.91 21.33 4.17
N LEU A 227 -4.50 20.35 3.38
CA LEU A 227 -3.56 20.55 2.30
C LEU A 227 -4.12 21.52 1.25
N LYS A 228 -5.36 21.32 0.80
CA LYS A 228 -6.05 22.20 -0.17
C LYS A 228 -6.21 23.62 0.40
N ASN A 229 -6.58 23.77 1.65
CA ASN A 229 -6.69 25.06 2.33
C ASN A 229 -5.33 25.80 2.41
N ARG A 230 -4.26 25.08 2.76
CA ARG A 230 -2.90 25.65 2.85
C ARG A 230 -2.40 26.23 1.54
N TYR A 231 -2.75 25.62 0.42
CA TYR A 231 -2.35 26.06 -0.93
C TYR A 231 -3.41 26.94 -1.63
N GLN A 232 -4.57 27.18 -0.99
CA GLN A 232 -5.67 27.99 -1.51
C GLN A 232 -6.14 27.56 -2.90
N THR A 233 -6.14 26.27 -3.19
CA THR A 233 -6.62 25.66 -4.43
C THR A 233 -7.22 24.29 -4.16
N THR A 234 -8.21 23.92 -4.95
CA THR A 234 -8.83 22.59 -4.91
C THR A 234 -8.13 21.59 -5.84
N ASP A 235 -7.28 22.07 -6.74
CA ASP A 235 -6.54 21.24 -7.70
C ASP A 235 -5.34 20.58 -7.01
N LEU A 236 -5.52 19.30 -6.68
CA LEU A 236 -4.47 18.51 -6.01
C LEU A 236 -3.24 18.30 -6.91
N GLU A 237 -3.42 18.22 -8.22
CA GLU A 237 -2.30 18.06 -9.15
C GLU A 237 -1.39 19.32 -9.15
N GLU A 238 -2.02 20.50 -9.11
CA GLU A 238 -1.30 21.77 -8.97
C GLU A 238 -0.54 21.85 -7.64
N ILE A 239 -1.17 21.43 -6.53
CA ILE A 239 -0.53 21.41 -5.21
C ILE A 239 0.70 20.49 -5.21
N ILE A 240 0.55 19.27 -5.71
CA ILE A 240 1.64 18.30 -5.78
C ILE A 240 2.80 18.84 -6.63
N LYS A 241 2.51 19.44 -7.78
CA LYS A 241 3.53 20.09 -8.64
C LYS A 241 4.28 21.21 -7.89
N LYS A 242 3.55 22.09 -7.17
CA LYS A 242 4.17 23.16 -6.37
C LYS A 242 5.10 22.61 -5.28
N ILE A 243 4.69 21.56 -4.59
CA ILE A 243 5.49 20.89 -3.56
C ILE A 243 6.80 20.33 -4.16
N TYR A 244 6.71 19.62 -5.29
CA TYR A 244 7.89 19.03 -5.92
C TYR A 244 8.87 20.06 -6.46
N ILE A 245 8.38 21.13 -7.11
CA ILE A 245 9.21 22.24 -7.59
C ILE A 245 9.90 22.97 -6.43
N ALA A 246 9.20 23.21 -5.32
CA ALA A 246 9.78 23.80 -4.13
C ALA A 246 10.88 22.92 -3.50
N GLY A 247 10.68 21.60 -3.51
CA GLY A 247 11.69 20.62 -3.08
C GLY A 247 12.94 20.62 -3.97
N GLU A 248 12.80 20.76 -5.28
CA GLU A 248 13.94 20.87 -6.20
C GLU A 248 14.78 22.12 -5.92
N ARG A 249 14.14 23.29 -5.73
CA ARG A 249 14.83 24.57 -5.47
C ARG A 249 15.57 24.62 -4.12
N LYS A 250 15.13 23.84 -3.13
CA LYS A 250 15.77 23.82 -1.81
C LYS A 250 17.08 23.03 -1.77
N TYR A 251 17.32 22.19 -2.78
CA TYR A 251 18.46 21.27 -2.85
C TYR A 251 19.28 21.44 -4.15
N ALA A 252 18.99 22.44 -4.99
CA ALA A 252 19.81 22.89 -6.11
C ALA A 252 20.78 23.99 -5.63
#